data_527e946fbabe03d42db990763013c502
#
_entry.id   527e946fbabe03d42db990763013c502
#
_cell.length_a   1.000
_cell.length_b   1.000
_cell.length_c   1.000
_cell.angle_alpha   90.00
_cell.angle_beta   90.00
_cell.angle_gamma   90.00
#
_symmetry.space_group_name_H-M   'P 1'
#
loop_
_entity.id
_entity.type
_entity.pdbx_description
1 polymer ?
#
loop_
_entity_poly.entity_id
_entity_poly.type
_entity_poly.pdbx_seq_one_letter_code
_entity_poly.pdbx_strand_id
1 'polypeptide(L)'
;MKLLITGGFPLLVAFAVTALAGPVFIPWLRKLKFGQEIREEGPAWHQKKSGTPTMGGMMFILGIVVAVLSSYFMVVLSNGVSQNEGKALIMLLVSVGFGAIGFADDFIKVVKKRNLGFRALPKFTLQILLTVGYLVALMMMGEFTPQIIIPFFDITVNMPLWLYFLFAIFVMTGTVNAVNLTDGLDGLATSVTIPVILFFAMCAYGSGEMGIFSFGFAVAGGLFGFLIYNKYPAKVFMGDTGSLFLGGAVVAAAIALKMHLYLVIAGFIYFAEALSVILQVASFKLTGKRIFKMSPIHHHFEMCGWKEVKIVLVFTAVTVVLCAVSALI
;
A
#
# COMPACT_ATOMS: atom_id res chain seq x y z
N MET A 1 13.85 -13.17 22.14
CA MET A 1 14.73 -13.55 21.03
C MET A 1 13.95 -13.81 19.73
N LYS A 2 12.88 -14.63 19.71
CA LYS A 2 12.05 -14.83 18.49
C LYS A 2 11.54 -13.51 17.86
N LEU A 3 10.99 -12.59 18.64
CA LEU A 3 10.45 -11.31 18.14
C LEU A 3 11.51 -10.45 17.44
N LEU A 4 12.74 -10.43 17.95
CA LEU A 4 13.86 -9.69 17.34
C LEU A 4 14.31 -10.32 16.02
N ILE A 5 14.28 -11.65 15.92
CA ILE A 5 14.70 -12.36 14.72
C ILE A 5 13.63 -12.29 13.64
N THR A 6 12.37 -12.58 13.99
CA THR A 6 11.28 -12.64 12.99
C THR A 6 10.70 -11.29 12.61
N GLY A 7 10.81 -10.27 13.44
CA GLY A 7 10.34 -8.91 13.15
C GLY A 7 11.49 -7.91 12.97
N GLY A 8 12.42 -7.84 13.92
CA GLY A 8 13.52 -6.88 13.89
C GLY A 8 14.46 -7.05 12.71
N PHE A 9 14.84 -8.29 12.38
CA PHE A 9 15.74 -8.57 11.28
C PHE A 9 15.16 -8.12 9.92
N PRO A 10 13.94 -8.55 9.47
CA PRO A 10 13.41 -8.11 8.20
C PRO A 10 13.17 -6.60 8.14
N LEU A 11 12.76 -5.97 9.25
CA LEU A 11 12.63 -4.51 9.32
C LEU A 11 13.96 -3.81 9.05
N LEU A 12 15.02 -4.22 9.75
CA LEU A 12 16.34 -3.59 9.62
C LEU A 12 16.95 -3.83 8.24
N VAL A 13 16.80 -5.03 7.67
CA VAL A 13 17.30 -5.34 6.31
C VAL A 13 16.55 -4.49 5.28
N ALA A 14 15.22 -4.46 5.32
CA ALA A 14 14.44 -3.65 4.38
C ALA A 14 14.76 -2.16 4.51
N PHE A 15 14.86 -1.65 5.75
CA PHE A 15 15.26 -0.27 6.00
C PHE A 15 16.64 0.05 5.42
N ALA A 16 17.64 -0.77 5.74
CA ALA A 16 19.01 -0.53 5.30
C ALA A 16 19.14 -0.58 3.76
N VAL A 17 18.59 -1.60 3.12
CA VAL A 17 18.62 -1.73 1.65
C VAL A 17 17.92 -0.56 0.99
N THR A 18 16.73 -0.17 1.47
CA THR A 18 15.97 0.96 0.91
C THR A 18 16.71 2.29 1.11
N ALA A 19 17.25 2.54 2.30
CA ALA A 19 18.00 3.76 2.58
C ALA A 19 19.28 3.85 1.74
N LEU A 20 20.01 2.75 1.58
CA LEU A 20 21.21 2.69 0.76
C LEU A 20 20.92 2.75 -0.75
N ALA A 21 19.74 2.34 -1.17
CA ALA A 21 19.31 2.45 -2.58
C ALA A 21 19.09 3.90 -3.01
N GLY A 22 18.70 4.80 -2.10
CA GLY A 22 18.36 6.20 -2.43
C GLY A 22 19.44 6.95 -3.18
N PRO A 23 20.69 7.01 -2.69
CA PRO A 23 21.80 7.70 -3.37
C PRO A 23 22.10 7.19 -4.78
N VAL A 24 21.73 5.96 -5.09
CA VAL A 24 21.93 5.32 -6.41
C VAL A 24 20.72 5.53 -7.31
N PHE A 25 19.53 5.20 -6.82
CA PHE A 25 18.28 5.23 -7.61
C PHE A 25 17.84 6.65 -7.94
N ILE A 26 17.92 7.60 -7.01
CA ILE A 26 17.42 8.97 -7.24
C ILE A 26 18.21 9.67 -8.38
N PRO A 27 19.54 9.67 -8.42
CA PRO A 27 20.28 10.23 -9.54
C PRO A 27 20.03 9.48 -10.86
N TRP A 28 19.86 8.16 -10.80
CA TRP A 28 19.55 7.34 -11.97
C TRP A 28 18.19 7.70 -12.57
N LEU A 29 17.14 7.80 -11.74
CA LEU A 29 15.80 8.22 -12.18
C LEU A 29 15.81 9.64 -12.77
N ARG A 30 16.59 10.56 -12.20
CA ARG A 30 16.76 11.91 -12.74
C ARG A 30 17.42 11.90 -14.13
N LYS A 31 18.46 11.08 -14.34
CA LYS A 31 19.14 10.94 -15.64
C LYS A 31 18.18 10.41 -16.73
N LEU A 32 17.28 9.51 -16.37
CA LEU A 32 16.25 8.98 -17.27
C LEU A 32 15.12 9.99 -17.55
N LYS A 33 15.15 11.18 -16.93
CA LYS A 33 14.10 12.21 -17.03
C LYS A 33 12.72 11.67 -16.64
N PHE A 34 12.67 10.76 -15.67
CA PHE A 34 11.44 10.25 -15.07
C PHE A 34 10.82 11.27 -14.11
N GLY A 35 10.84 12.57 -14.47
CA GLY A 35 10.17 13.63 -13.74
C GLY A 35 8.65 13.58 -14.01
N GLN A 36 7.87 13.73 -12.95
CA GLN A 36 6.43 13.81 -13.07
C GLN A 36 6.04 15.15 -13.70
N GLU A 37 5.28 15.14 -14.80
CA GLU A 37 4.56 16.31 -15.28
C GLU A 37 3.35 16.53 -14.36
N ILE A 38 3.33 17.66 -13.67
CA ILE A 38 2.24 18.00 -12.77
C ILE A 38 1.03 18.42 -13.60
N ARG A 39 -0.13 17.90 -13.27
CA ARG A 39 -1.39 18.24 -13.94
C ARG A 39 -1.68 19.72 -13.76
N GLU A 40 -2.04 20.42 -14.84
CA GLU A 40 -2.42 21.84 -14.82
C GLU A 40 -3.65 22.12 -13.94
N GLU A 41 -4.49 21.09 -13.75
CA GLU A 41 -5.71 21.15 -12.92
C GLU A 41 -5.42 21.08 -11.40
N GLY A 42 -4.17 20.80 -10.99
CA GLY A 42 -3.76 20.73 -9.59
C GLY A 42 -3.50 22.10 -8.97
N PRO A 43 -3.32 22.18 -7.62
CA PRO A 43 -2.95 23.41 -6.95
C PRO A 43 -1.67 24.02 -7.53
N ALA A 44 -1.67 25.34 -7.82
CA ALA A 44 -0.57 26.01 -8.51
C ALA A 44 0.80 25.87 -7.82
N TRP A 45 0.82 25.68 -6.49
CA TRP A 45 2.06 25.48 -5.72
C TRP A 45 2.71 24.12 -5.96
N HIS A 46 1.98 23.12 -6.49
CA HIS A 46 2.55 21.82 -6.87
C HIS A 46 3.49 21.95 -8.09
N GLN A 47 3.36 23.01 -8.92
CA GLN A 47 4.27 23.23 -10.05
C GLN A 47 5.75 23.32 -9.61
N LYS A 48 6.02 23.76 -8.37
CA LYS A 48 7.37 23.78 -7.78
C LYS A 48 7.99 22.39 -7.61
N LYS A 49 7.17 21.33 -7.62
CA LYS A 49 7.60 19.92 -7.52
C LYS A 49 7.93 19.29 -8.89
N SER A 50 7.74 20.07 -9.98
CA SER A 50 8.09 19.61 -11.33
C SER A 50 9.57 19.22 -11.39
N GLY A 51 9.85 18.07 -12.01
CA GLY A 51 11.22 17.53 -12.09
C GLY A 51 11.62 16.62 -10.93
N THR A 52 10.81 16.49 -9.87
CA THR A 52 11.02 15.43 -8.86
C THR A 52 10.80 14.06 -9.52
N PRO A 53 11.79 13.13 -9.44
CA PRO A 53 11.64 11.84 -10.09
C PRO A 53 10.53 11.01 -9.46
N THR A 54 9.79 10.27 -10.29
CA THR A 54 8.79 9.28 -9.89
C THR A 54 9.37 7.86 -9.98
N MET A 55 8.57 6.82 -9.68
CA MET A 55 8.96 5.40 -9.65
C MET A 55 9.94 5.04 -8.51
N GLY A 56 10.04 5.89 -7.48
CA GLY A 56 10.85 5.61 -6.28
C GLY A 56 10.37 4.40 -5.50
N GLY A 57 9.16 3.91 -5.77
CA GLY A 57 8.64 2.64 -5.23
C GLY A 57 9.58 1.46 -5.43
N MET A 58 10.36 1.43 -6.52
CA MET A 58 11.37 0.40 -6.76
C MET A 58 12.39 0.26 -5.63
N MET A 59 12.71 1.36 -4.92
CA MET A 59 13.69 1.35 -3.83
C MET A 59 13.22 0.49 -2.66
N PHE A 60 12.02 0.73 -2.16
CA PHE A 60 11.51 -0.03 -1.03
C PHE A 60 11.01 -1.42 -1.44
N ILE A 61 10.52 -1.60 -2.67
CA ILE A 61 10.19 -2.93 -3.19
C ILE A 61 11.44 -3.82 -3.17
N LEU A 62 12.58 -3.32 -3.65
CA LEU A 62 13.85 -4.04 -3.58
C LEU A 62 14.22 -4.38 -2.14
N GLY A 63 14.12 -3.41 -1.21
CA GLY A 63 14.42 -3.61 0.20
C GLY A 63 13.54 -4.68 0.84
N ILE A 64 12.23 -4.65 0.55
CA ILE A 64 11.26 -5.63 1.06
C ILE A 64 11.51 -7.02 0.48
N VAL A 65 11.77 -7.12 -0.83
CA VAL A 65 12.10 -8.41 -1.48
C VAL A 65 13.33 -9.04 -0.83
N VAL A 66 14.40 -8.28 -0.66
CA VAL A 66 15.64 -8.78 -0.03
C VAL A 66 15.36 -9.21 1.42
N ALA A 67 14.60 -8.43 2.19
CA ALA A 67 14.29 -8.73 3.57
C ALA A 67 13.44 -9.99 3.72
N VAL A 68 12.37 -10.13 2.93
CA VAL A 68 11.47 -11.29 2.99
C VAL A 68 12.21 -12.55 2.55
N LEU A 69 12.97 -12.50 1.45
CA LEU A 69 13.72 -13.66 0.98
C LEU A 69 14.81 -14.07 1.97
N SER A 70 15.59 -13.11 2.51
CA SER A 70 16.61 -13.43 3.52
C SER A 70 16.02 -14.02 4.80
N SER A 71 14.87 -13.52 5.26
CA SER A 71 14.14 -14.07 6.40
C SER A 71 13.62 -15.48 6.10
N TYR A 72 13.05 -15.69 4.92
CA TYR A 72 12.59 -16.99 4.45
C TYR A 72 13.73 -18.02 4.47
N PHE A 73 14.86 -17.72 3.82
CA PHE A 73 16.01 -18.63 3.77
C PHE A 73 16.58 -18.90 5.16
N MET A 74 16.64 -17.90 6.04
CA MET A 74 17.13 -18.08 7.40
C MET A 74 16.27 -19.06 8.19
N VAL A 75 14.92 -18.96 8.09
CA VAL A 75 14.00 -19.86 8.79
C VAL A 75 14.01 -21.26 8.19
N VAL A 76 14.00 -21.39 6.86
CA VAL A 76 14.03 -22.67 6.15
C VAL A 76 15.31 -23.46 6.47
N LEU A 77 16.47 -22.79 6.51
CA LEU A 77 17.73 -23.43 6.86
C LEU A 77 17.79 -23.87 8.33
N SER A 78 17.06 -23.17 9.23
CA SER A 78 17.07 -23.50 10.66
C SER A 78 16.04 -24.55 11.03
N ASN A 79 14.84 -24.50 10.46
CA ASN A 79 13.67 -25.26 10.93
C ASN A 79 12.97 -26.09 9.83
N GLY A 80 13.45 -26.02 8.59
CA GLY A 80 12.76 -26.57 7.42
C GLY A 80 11.64 -25.66 6.90
N VAL A 81 11.02 -26.05 5.78
CA VAL A 81 9.91 -25.30 5.16
C VAL A 81 8.64 -25.47 6.00
N SER A 82 8.01 -24.35 6.39
CA SER A 82 6.68 -24.35 7.00
C SER A 82 5.66 -23.55 6.16
N GLN A 83 4.38 -23.79 6.42
CA GLN A 83 3.29 -23.09 5.71
C GLN A 83 3.30 -21.56 5.99
N ASN A 84 3.71 -21.18 7.20
CA ASN A 84 3.78 -19.76 7.60
C ASN A 84 4.72 -18.94 6.72
N GLU A 85 5.90 -19.47 6.38
CA GLU A 85 6.84 -18.80 5.50
C GLU A 85 6.33 -18.74 4.05
N GLY A 86 5.57 -19.75 3.63
CA GLY A 86 4.91 -19.76 2.32
C GLY A 86 3.91 -18.61 2.15
N LYS A 87 3.16 -18.25 3.20
CA LYS A 87 2.24 -17.09 3.17
C LYS A 87 2.98 -15.79 2.89
N ALA A 88 4.13 -15.57 3.54
CA ALA A 88 4.95 -14.37 3.31
C ALA A 88 5.38 -14.25 1.84
N LEU A 89 5.78 -15.36 1.22
CA LEU A 89 6.18 -15.39 -0.19
C LEU A 89 5.01 -15.10 -1.14
N ILE A 90 3.83 -15.68 -0.90
CA ILE A 90 2.66 -15.40 -1.74
C ILE A 90 2.20 -13.95 -1.60
N MET A 91 2.23 -13.40 -0.37
CA MET A 91 1.94 -11.99 -0.14
C MET A 91 2.96 -11.08 -0.84
N LEU A 92 4.24 -11.44 -0.81
CA LEU A 92 5.28 -10.73 -1.56
C LEU A 92 5.01 -10.80 -3.06
N LEU A 93 4.70 -11.97 -3.61
CA LEU A 93 4.45 -12.14 -5.04
C LEU A 93 3.26 -11.32 -5.54
N VAL A 94 2.14 -11.34 -4.81
CA VAL A 94 0.98 -10.53 -5.20
C VAL A 94 1.27 -9.04 -5.10
N SER A 95 1.98 -8.61 -4.06
CA SER A 95 2.38 -7.20 -3.88
C SER A 95 3.31 -6.73 -5.00
N VAL A 96 4.31 -7.55 -5.36
CA VAL A 96 5.20 -7.29 -6.51
C VAL A 96 4.41 -7.29 -7.82
N GLY A 97 3.43 -8.17 -7.98
CA GLY A 97 2.53 -8.17 -9.14
C GLY A 97 1.76 -6.86 -9.29
N PHE A 98 1.19 -6.33 -8.20
CA PHE A 98 0.56 -5.00 -8.20
C PHE A 98 1.58 -3.89 -8.48
N GLY A 99 2.77 -3.96 -7.88
CA GLY A 99 3.88 -3.06 -8.18
C GLY A 99 4.30 -3.09 -9.66
N ALA A 100 4.29 -4.27 -10.29
CA ALA A 100 4.59 -4.43 -11.72
C ALA A 100 3.53 -3.78 -12.63
N ILE A 101 2.24 -3.87 -12.26
CA ILE A 101 1.18 -3.12 -12.95
C ILE A 101 1.43 -1.62 -12.83
N GLY A 102 1.78 -1.14 -11.63
CA GLY A 102 2.13 0.26 -11.38
C GLY A 102 3.36 0.71 -12.16
N PHE A 103 4.40 -0.12 -12.19
CA PHE A 103 5.60 0.12 -12.97
C PHE A 103 5.31 0.29 -14.45
N ALA A 104 4.50 -0.60 -15.02
CA ALA A 104 4.12 -0.51 -16.42
C ALA A 104 3.28 0.76 -16.70
N ASP A 105 2.40 1.16 -15.76
CA ASP A 105 1.64 2.40 -15.86
C ASP A 105 2.55 3.65 -15.84
N ASP A 106 3.46 3.73 -14.87
CA ASP A 106 4.44 4.81 -14.75
C ASP A 106 5.37 4.87 -15.98
N PHE A 107 5.87 3.71 -16.43
CA PHE A 107 6.74 3.62 -17.59
C PHE A 107 6.06 4.13 -18.86
N ILE A 108 4.77 3.79 -19.09
CA ILE A 108 3.99 4.30 -20.21
C ILE A 108 3.84 5.81 -20.14
N LYS A 109 3.56 6.38 -18.94
CA LYS A 109 3.46 7.84 -18.75
C LYS A 109 4.76 8.55 -19.15
N VAL A 110 5.89 8.02 -18.68
CA VAL A 110 7.22 8.59 -18.93
C VAL A 110 7.64 8.46 -20.39
N VAL A 111 7.55 7.25 -20.97
CA VAL A 111 7.99 7.01 -22.37
C VAL A 111 7.13 7.77 -23.37
N LYS A 112 5.81 7.84 -23.13
CA LYS A 112 4.89 8.56 -24.02
C LYS A 112 4.77 10.05 -23.70
N LYS A 113 5.48 10.54 -22.68
CA LYS A 113 5.43 11.95 -22.22
C LYS A 113 3.99 12.47 -22.10
N ARG A 114 3.14 11.73 -21.39
CA ARG A 114 1.73 12.07 -21.20
C ARG A 114 1.26 11.63 -19.81
N ASN A 115 0.28 12.36 -19.26
CA ASN A 115 -0.29 12.05 -17.95
C ASN A 115 -1.19 10.81 -17.93
N LEU A 116 -1.51 10.22 -19.11
CA LEU A 116 -2.34 9.03 -19.23
C LEU A 116 -1.45 7.78 -19.36
N GLY A 117 -1.44 6.94 -18.34
CA GLY A 117 -0.79 5.64 -18.33
C GLY A 117 -1.63 4.55 -19.03
N PHE A 118 -1.84 3.44 -18.36
CA PHE A 118 -2.76 2.39 -18.82
C PHE A 118 -4.19 2.92 -18.95
N ARG A 119 -4.92 2.39 -19.94
CA ARG A 119 -6.39 2.54 -19.94
C ARG A 119 -6.95 1.85 -18.68
N ALA A 120 -8.03 2.42 -18.12
CA ALA A 120 -8.62 1.93 -16.87
C ALA A 120 -9.00 0.45 -16.92
N LEU A 121 -9.61 -0.01 -18.01
CA LEU A 121 -10.09 -1.39 -18.15
C LEU A 121 -8.96 -2.45 -18.11
N PRO A 122 -7.88 -2.38 -18.90
CA PRO A 122 -6.75 -3.30 -18.77
C PRO A 122 -6.10 -3.29 -17.38
N LYS A 123 -5.92 -2.11 -16.78
CA LYS A 123 -5.36 -1.97 -15.42
C LYS A 123 -6.22 -2.73 -14.41
N PHE A 124 -7.54 -2.53 -14.46
CA PHE A 124 -8.50 -3.18 -13.57
C PHE A 124 -8.56 -4.70 -13.78
N THR A 125 -8.55 -5.16 -15.04
CA THR A 125 -8.53 -6.60 -15.36
C THR A 125 -7.30 -7.29 -14.80
N LEU A 126 -6.11 -6.70 -14.93
CA LEU A 126 -4.88 -7.26 -14.36
C LEU A 126 -4.94 -7.32 -12.83
N GLN A 127 -5.53 -6.32 -12.18
CA GLN A 127 -5.73 -6.32 -10.72
C GLN A 127 -6.67 -7.47 -10.30
N ILE A 128 -7.75 -7.72 -11.04
CA ILE A 128 -8.66 -8.86 -10.78
C ILE A 128 -7.92 -10.19 -10.94
N LEU A 129 -7.17 -10.37 -12.03
CA LEU A 129 -6.42 -11.60 -12.27
C LEU A 129 -5.40 -11.89 -11.18
N LEU A 130 -4.67 -10.87 -10.70
CA LEU A 130 -3.76 -11.01 -9.58
C LEU A 130 -4.49 -11.37 -8.28
N THR A 131 -5.65 -10.78 -8.03
CA THR A 131 -6.47 -11.10 -6.85
C THR A 131 -6.92 -12.55 -6.88
N VAL A 132 -7.47 -13.01 -8.01
CA VAL A 132 -7.88 -14.41 -8.19
C VAL A 132 -6.67 -15.34 -8.01
N GLY A 133 -5.53 -15.02 -8.61
CA GLY A 133 -4.29 -15.76 -8.46
C GLY A 133 -3.84 -15.87 -7.00
N TYR A 134 -3.94 -14.79 -6.23
CA TYR A 134 -3.65 -14.77 -4.80
C TYR A 134 -4.57 -15.72 -4.00
N LEU A 135 -5.88 -15.62 -4.23
CA LEU A 135 -6.86 -16.48 -3.54
C LEU A 135 -6.66 -17.97 -3.89
N VAL A 136 -6.40 -18.27 -5.15
CA VAL A 136 -6.10 -19.65 -5.60
C VAL A 136 -4.80 -20.15 -4.96
N ALA A 137 -3.77 -19.31 -4.87
CA ALA A 137 -2.52 -19.70 -4.21
C ALA A 137 -2.73 -20.03 -2.73
N LEU A 138 -3.53 -19.24 -2.00
CA LEU A 138 -3.91 -19.54 -0.61
C LEU A 138 -4.70 -20.86 -0.52
N MET A 139 -5.61 -21.12 -1.47
CA MET A 139 -6.35 -22.39 -1.54
C MET A 139 -5.42 -23.60 -1.74
N MET A 140 -4.46 -23.49 -2.65
CA MET A 140 -3.49 -24.56 -2.92
C MET A 140 -2.58 -24.87 -1.73
N MET A 141 -2.34 -23.88 -0.85
CA MET A 141 -1.61 -24.09 0.40
C MET A 141 -2.46 -24.67 1.53
N GLY A 142 -3.78 -24.83 1.34
CA GLY A 142 -4.69 -25.26 2.42
C GLY A 142 -4.96 -24.18 3.48
N GLU A 143 -4.57 -22.93 3.21
CA GLU A 143 -4.66 -21.79 4.14
C GLU A 143 -5.85 -20.88 3.85
N PHE A 144 -6.65 -21.25 2.88
CA PHE A 144 -7.81 -20.48 2.47
C PHE A 144 -9.07 -20.90 3.24
N THR A 145 -9.74 -19.92 3.80
CA THR A 145 -11.10 -20.09 4.34
C THR A 145 -11.95 -18.90 3.91
N PRO A 146 -13.16 -19.12 3.35
CA PRO A 146 -14.05 -18.04 2.92
C PRO A 146 -14.77 -17.43 4.14
N GLN A 147 -13.98 -16.86 5.06
CA GLN A 147 -14.42 -16.32 6.34
C GLN A 147 -14.08 -14.84 6.45
N ILE A 148 -14.94 -14.09 7.14
CA ILE A 148 -14.75 -12.69 7.46
C ILE A 148 -15.01 -12.50 8.95
N ILE A 149 -14.08 -11.87 9.64
CA ILE A 149 -14.24 -11.45 11.04
C ILE A 149 -14.94 -10.09 11.05
N ILE A 150 -16.03 -9.97 11.80
CA ILE A 150 -16.76 -8.72 11.99
C ILE A 150 -16.18 -8.01 13.20
N PRO A 151 -15.56 -6.81 13.04
CA PRO A 151 -15.06 -6.02 14.17
C PRO A 151 -16.19 -5.76 15.20
N PHE A 152 -15.82 -5.58 16.46
CA PHE A 152 -16.70 -5.29 17.61
C PHE A 152 -17.58 -6.43 18.11
N PHE A 153 -17.85 -7.46 17.31
CA PHE A 153 -18.79 -8.52 17.68
C PHE A 153 -18.14 -9.88 17.92
N ASP A 154 -16.85 -10.02 17.60
CA ASP A 154 -16.09 -11.29 17.60
C ASP A 154 -16.83 -12.42 16.84
N ILE A 155 -17.54 -12.03 15.79
CA ILE A 155 -18.32 -12.94 14.95
C ILE A 155 -17.53 -13.26 13.69
N THR A 156 -17.36 -14.55 13.42
CA THR A 156 -16.81 -15.04 12.14
C THR A 156 -17.95 -15.48 11.24
N VAL A 157 -18.09 -14.85 10.07
CA VAL A 157 -19.09 -15.20 9.07
C VAL A 157 -18.47 -16.05 7.98
N ASN A 158 -19.07 -17.23 7.75
CA ASN A 158 -18.73 -18.07 6.61
C ASN A 158 -19.51 -17.63 5.38
N MET A 159 -18.83 -17.39 4.28
CA MET A 159 -19.44 -16.99 3.02
C MET A 159 -19.43 -18.13 2.00
N PRO A 160 -20.45 -18.23 1.12
CA PRO A 160 -20.34 -19.06 -0.07
C PRO A 160 -19.12 -18.68 -0.89
N LEU A 161 -18.40 -19.66 -1.44
CA LEU A 161 -17.12 -19.44 -2.12
C LEU A 161 -17.20 -18.38 -3.22
N TRP A 162 -18.20 -18.42 -4.08
CA TRP A 162 -18.38 -17.46 -5.17
C TRP A 162 -18.58 -16.03 -4.67
N LEU A 163 -19.34 -15.87 -3.56
CA LEU A 163 -19.59 -14.56 -2.96
C LEU A 163 -18.33 -14.01 -2.30
N TYR A 164 -17.57 -14.87 -1.64
CA TYR A 164 -16.27 -14.49 -1.06
C TYR A 164 -15.29 -14.00 -2.13
N PHE A 165 -15.19 -14.69 -3.28
CA PHE A 165 -14.34 -14.22 -4.38
C PHE A 165 -14.74 -12.84 -4.88
N LEU A 166 -16.03 -12.59 -5.10
CA LEU A 166 -16.53 -11.27 -5.51
C LEU A 166 -16.19 -10.21 -4.47
N PHE A 167 -16.42 -10.51 -3.20
CA PHE A 167 -16.11 -9.61 -2.08
C PHE A 167 -14.61 -9.34 -1.97
N ALA A 168 -13.76 -10.37 -2.03
CA ALA A 168 -12.31 -10.23 -1.95
C ALA A 168 -11.75 -9.44 -3.16
N ILE A 169 -12.28 -9.65 -4.37
CA ILE A 169 -11.93 -8.84 -5.55
C ILE A 169 -12.28 -7.37 -5.32
N PHE A 170 -13.47 -7.09 -4.81
CA PHE A 170 -13.90 -5.73 -4.49
C PHE A 170 -12.98 -5.08 -3.45
N VAL A 171 -12.69 -5.78 -2.34
CA VAL A 171 -11.83 -5.27 -1.27
C VAL A 171 -10.39 -5.06 -1.77
N MET A 172 -9.83 -6.03 -2.49
CA MET A 172 -8.46 -5.97 -3.01
C MET A 172 -8.32 -4.80 -4.01
N THR A 173 -9.15 -4.77 -5.05
CA THR A 173 -9.04 -3.72 -6.08
C THR A 173 -9.40 -2.35 -5.51
N GLY A 174 -10.41 -2.26 -4.65
CA GLY A 174 -10.79 -1.03 -3.97
C GLY A 174 -9.65 -0.47 -3.12
N THR A 175 -9.04 -1.29 -2.26
CA THR A 175 -7.94 -0.86 -1.38
C THR A 175 -6.70 -0.47 -2.19
N VAL A 176 -6.31 -1.25 -3.21
CA VAL A 176 -5.15 -0.94 -4.06
C VAL A 176 -5.30 0.43 -4.71
N ASN A 177 -6.47 0.73 -5.27
CA ASN A 177 -6.71 2.02 -5.89
C ASN A 177 -6.89 3.15 -4.85
N ALA A 178 -7.43 2.87 -3.66
CA ALA A 178 -7.54 3.85 -2.57
C ALA A 178 -6.15 4.27 -2.04
N VAL A 179 -5.22 3.32 -1.87
CA VAL A 179 -3.82 3.63 -1.51
C VAL A 179 -3.14 4.44 -2.61
N ASN A 180 -3.39 4.13 -3.88
CA ASN A 180 -2.88 4.93 -5.00
C ASN A 180 -3.43 6.38 -4.99
N LEU A 181 -4.72 6.58 -4.66
CA LEU A 181 -5.29 7.92 -4.48
C LEU A 181 -4.69 8.67 -3.28
N THR A 182 -4.23 7.97 -2.26
CA THR A 182 -3.59 8.56 -1.08
C THR A 182 -2.18 9.09 -1.36
N ASP A 183 -1.52 8.66 -2.46
CA ASP A 183 -0.18 9.13 -2.86
C ASP A 183 -0.22 10.49 -3.57
N GLY A 184 -0.90 11.46 -2.98
CA GLY A 184 -1.04 12.81 -3.56
C GLY A 184 -0.17 13.88 -2.91
N LEU A 185 0.39 13.63 -1.70
CA LEU A 185 1.26 14.55 -0.97
C LEU A 185 2.55 13.86 -0.54
N ASP A 186 3.63 14.68 -0.39
CA ASP A 186 4.95 14.19 0.02
C ASP A 186 4.88 13.41 1.33
N GLY A 187 5.14 12.10 1.26
CA GLY A 187 5.15 11.21 2.41
C GLY A 187 3.79 10.78 2.95
N LEU A 188 2.66 11.19 2.36
CA LEU A 188 1.34 10.86 2.89
C LEU A 188 1.06 9.36 2.86
N ALA A 189 1.09 8.74 1.68
CA ALA A 189 0.85 7.31 1.54
C ALA A 189 1.86 6.48 2.35
N THR A 190 3.14 6.88 2.36
CA THR A 190 4.20 6.25 3.14
C THR A 190 3.87 6.27 4.64
N SER A 191 3.55 7.46 5.18
CA SER A 191 3.33 7.66 6.63
C SER A 191 2.05 7.00 7.14
N VAL A 192 0.99 6.99 6.33
CA VAL A 192 -0.29 6.33 6.66
C VAL A 192 -0.16 4.81 6.57
N THR A 193 0.62 4.28 5.62
CA THR A 193 0.75 2.82 5.43
C THR A 193 1.56 2.15 6.56
N ILE A 194 2.54 2.84 7.13
CA ILE A 194 3.37 2.28 8.22
C ILE A 194 2.52 1.78 9.41
N PRO A 195 1.66 2.59 10.05
CA PRO A 195 0.85 2.10 11.16
C PRO A 195 -0.15 1.02 10.74
N VAL A 196 -0.72 1.09 9.53
CA VAL A 196 -1.68 0.08 9.04
C VAL A 196 -1.02 -1.29 8.88
N ILE A 197 0.15 -1.36 8.25
CA ILE A 197 0.84 -2.64 8.05
C ILE A 197 1.39 -3.20 9.37
N LEU A 198 1.84 -2.34 10.28
CA LEU A 198 2.27 -2.75 11.62
C LEU A 198 1.10 -3.29 12.44
N PHE A 199 -0.10 -2.70 12.33
CA PHE A 199 -1.31 -3.22 12.96
C PHE A 199 -1.58 -4.67 12.51
N PHE A 200 -1.64 -4.94 11.19
CA PHE A 200 -1.84 -6.30 10.69
C PHE A 200 -0.70 -7.25 11.09
N ALA A 201 0.54 -6.78 11.10
CA ALA A 201 1.67 -7.56 11.57
C ALA A 201 1.52 -7.96 13.04
N MET A 202 1.10 -7.04 13.91
CA MET A 202 0.89 -7.35 15.33
C MET A 202 -0.28 -8.31 15.55
N CYS A 203 -1.37 -8.19 14.79
CA CYS A 203 -2.46 -9.17 14.78
C CYS A 203 -1.96 -10.56 14.34
N ALA A 204 -1.12 -10.61 13.32
CA ALA A 204 -0.47 -11.85 12.85
C ALA A 204 0.39 -12.49 13.95
N TYR A 205 1.15 -11.67 14.70
CA TYR A 205 1.92 -12.16 15.85
C TYR A 205 1.03 -12.80 16.91
N GLY A 206 -0.07 -12.14 17.27
CA GLY A 206 -1.06 -12.65 18.22
C GLY A 206 -1.72 -13.97 17.78
N SER A 207 -1.90 -14.16 16.48
CA SER A 207 -2.48 -15.37 15.87
C SER A 207 -1.44 -16.47 15.56
N GLY A 208 -0.14 -16.24 15.83
CA GLY A 208 0.93 -17.20 15.51
C GLY A 208 1.37 -17.21 14.04
N GLU A 209 0.89 -16.30 13.22
CA GLU A 209 1.17 -16.18 11.78
C GLU A 209 2.50 -15.44 11.53
N MET A 210 3.61 -16.12 11.87
CA MET A 210 4.95 -15.48 11.88
C MET A 210 5.42 -15.02 10.50
N GLY A 211 4.99 -15.68 9.42
CA GLY A 211 5.30 -15.24 8.05
C GLY A 211 4.67 -13.89 7.72
N ILE A 212 3.38 -13.69 8.07
CA ILE A 212 2.66 -12.42 7.88
C ILE A 212 3.28 -11.34 8.76
N PHE A 213 3.63 -11.67 10.01
CA PHE A 213 4.34 -10.77 10.92
C PHE A 213 5.66 -10.28 10.33
N SER A 214 6.52 -11.21 9.86
CA SER A 214 7.81 -10.91 9.22
C SER A 214 7.65 -10.04 7.98
N PHE A 215 6.68 -10.39 7.11
CA PHE A 215 6.36 -9.61 5.92
C PHE A 215 5.95 -8.17 6.27
N GLY A 216 5.05 -7.99 7.24
CA GLY A 216 4.60 -6.66 7.64
C GLY A 216 5.73 -5.79 8.19
N PHE A 217 6.64 -6.38 8.97
CA PHE A 217 7.84 -5.68 9.47
C PHE A 217 8.83 -5.35 8.36
N ALA A 218 8.98 -6.22 7.34
CA ALA A 218 9.76 -5.91 6.15
C ALA A 218 9.18 -4.72 5.38
N VAL A 219 7.85 -4.68 5.18
CA VAL A 219 7.17 -3.56 4.52
C VAL A 219 7.37 -2.27 5.32
N ALA A 220 7.16 -2.30 6.64
CA ALA A 220 7.38 -1.14 7.50
C ALA A 220 8.83 -0.64 7.43
N GLY A 221 9.81 -1.54 7.48
CA GLY A 221 11.24 -1.21 7.34
C GLY A 221 11.55 -0.52 6.02
N GLY A 222 11.05 -1.08 4.91
CA GLY A 222 11.19 -0.46 3.58
C GLY A 222 10.60 0.95 3.52
N LEU A 223 9.42 1.15 4.13
CA LEU A 223 8.76 2.45 4.19
C LEU A 223 9.50 3.45 5.07
N PHE A 224 10.03 3.05 6.22
CA PHE A 224 10.90 3.93 7.03
C PHE A 224 12.13 4.37 6.26
N GLY A 225 12.79 3.47 5.52
CA GLY A 225 13.92 3.79 4.64
C GLY A 225 13.54 4.75 3.51
N PHE A 226 12.37 4.53 2.90
CA PHE A 226 11.87 5.38 1.81
C PHE A 226 11.46 6.78 2.31
N LEU A 227 10.89 6.90 3.51
CA LEU A 227 10.46 8.16 4.10
C LEU A 227 11.61 9.16 4.26
N ILE A 228 12.86 8.71 4.38
CA ILE A 228 14.06 9.58 4.39
C ILE A 228 14.09 10.49 3.16
N TYR A 229 13.62 9.97 2.02
CA TYR A 229 13.66 10.65 0.73
C TYR A 229 12.31 11.18 0.27
N ASN A 230 11.21 10.59 0.76
CA ASN A 230 9.85 10.91 0.33
C ASN A 230 9.14 11.95 1.21
N LYS A 231 9.64 12.19 2.45
CA LYS A 231 9.08 13.26 3.31
C LYS A 231 9.27 14.64 2.70
N TYR A 232 8.36 15.57 3.03
CA TYR A 232 8.40 16.95 2.55
C TYR A 232 9.70 17.69 2.94
N PRO A 233 10.38 18.40 2.01
CA PRO A 233 10.16 18.34 0.57
C PRO A 233 10.72 17.05 -0.05
N ALA A 234 9.91 16.35 -0.83
CA ALA A 234 10.27 15.03 -1.37
C ALA A 234 11.39 15.14 -2.40
N LYS A 235 12.36 14.21 -2.32
CA LYS A 235 13.44 14.02 -3.28
C LYS A 235 13.07 13.02 -4.37
N VAL A 236 12.04 12.22 -4.14
CA VAL A 236 11.52 11.19 -5.03
C VAL A 236 10.07 10.86 -4.66
N PHE A 237 9.20 10.63 -5.66
CA PHE A 237 7.84 10.12 -5.49
C PHE A 237 7.80 8.62 -5.69
N MET A 238 6.89 7.91 -4.96
CA MET A 238 6.81 6.45 -5.11
C MET A 238 6.21 6.03 -6.46
N GLY A 239 5.32 6.83 -7.02
CA GLY A 239 4.58 6.54 -8.26
C GLY A 239 3.54 5.43 -8.09
N ASP A 240 2.86 5.10 -9.19
CA ASP A 240 1.93 3.97 -9.23
C ASP A 240 2.66 2.64 -8.92
N THR A 241 3.94 2.55 -9.26
CA THR A 241 4.84 1.43 -8.89
C THR A 241 4.79 1.14 -7.40
N GLY A 242 4.96 2.17 -6.58
CA GLY A 242 5.01 2.03 -5.13
C GLY A 242 3.63 1.92 -4.51
N SER A 243 2.70 2.78 -4.88
CA SER A 243 1.39 2.87 -4.25
C SER A 243 0.52 1.63 -4.51
N LEU A 244 0.56 1.04 -5.71
CA LEU A 244 -0.17 -0.21 -5.99
C LEU A 244 0.47 -1.40 -5.25
N PHE A 245 1.82 -1.46 -5.16
CA PHE A 245 2.51 -2.44 -4.32
C PHE A 245 2.02 -2.37 -2.87
N LEU A 246 1.99 -1.17 -2.28
CA LEU A 246 1.58 -0.98 -0.89
C LEU A 246 0.12 -1.37 -0.66
N GLY A 247 -0.77 -0.97 -1.56
CA GLY A 247 -2.17 -1.40 -1.51
C GLY A 247 -2.30 -2.91 -1.54
N GLY A 248 -1.58 -3.58 -2.45
CA GLY A 248 -1.49 -5.04 -2.53
C GLY A 248 -0.98 -5.68 -1.25
N ALA A 249 0.10 -5.12 -0.66
CA ALA A 249 0.70 -5.64 0.58
C ALA A 249 -0.25 -5.56 1.78
N VAL A 250 -0.89 -4.41 1.97
CA VAL A 250 -1.82 -4.17 3.09
C VAL A 250 -3.03 -5.09 2.99
N VAL A 251 -3.66 -5.14 1.80
CA VAL A 251 -4.89 -5.93 1.65
C VAL A 251 -4.61 -7.43 1.61
N ALA A 252 -3.45 -7.88 1.11
CA ALA A 252 -3.05 -9.27 1.19
C ALA A 252 -2.92 -9.73 2.65
N ALA A 253 -2.31 -8.90 3.53
CA ALA A 253 -2.25 -9.19 4.96
C ALA A 253 -3.65 -9.28 5.59
N ALA A 254 -4.54 -8.33 5.27
CA ALA A 254 -5.91 -8.33 5.80
C ALA A 254 -6.72 -9.57 5.35
N ILE A 255 -6.58 -10.01 4.10
CA ILE A 255 -7.24 -11.22 3.58
C ILE A 255 -6.69 -12.47 4.25
N ALA A 256 -5.35 -12.60 4.34
CA ALA A 256 -4.70 -13.76 4.97
C ALA A 256 -5.10 -13.93 6.43
N LEU A 257 -5.37 -12.81 7.14
CA LEU A 257 -5.84 -12.80 8.53
C LEU A 257 -7.37 -12.84 8.66
N LYS A 258 -8.14 -12.90 7.55
CA LYS A 258 -9.63 -12.81 7.53
C LYS A 258 -10.18 -11.46 8.07
N MET A 259 -9.33 -10.46 8.17
CA MET A 259 -9.60 -9.14 8.78
C MET A 259 -9.96 -8.08 7.74
N HIS A 260 -10.71 -8.45 6.69
CA HIS A 260 -11.08 -7.55 5.58
C HIS A 260 -11.77 -6.27 6.05
N LEU A 261 -12.70 -6.38 7.02
CA LEU A 261 -13.48 -5.25 7.53
C LEU A 261 -12.66 -4.32 8.44
N TYR A 262 -11.58 -4.82 9.05
CA TYR A 262 -10.65 -3.98 9.81
C TYR A 262 -9.94 -2.95 8.94
N LEU A 263 -9.82 -3.18 7.61
CA LEU A 263 -9.31 -2.18 6.67
C LEU A 263 -10.15 -0.90 6.67
N VAL A 264 -11.46 -0.99 6.93
CA VAL A 264 -12.34 0.19 6.98
C VAL A 264 -11.97 1.09 8.17
N ILE A 265 -11.51 0.51 9.27
CA ILE A 265 -11.14 1.24 10.49
C ILE A 265 -9.66 1.60 10.45
N ALA A 266 -8.76 0.60 10.41
CA ALA A 266 -7.31 0.83 10.41
C ALA A 266 -6.84 1.59 9.15
N GLY A 267 -7.43 1.31 7.98
CA GLY A 267 -7.17 1.97 6.70
C GLY A 267 -8.13 3.11 6.37
N PHE A 268 -8.79 3.71 7.37
CA PHE A 268 -9.82 4.73 7.19
C PHE A 268 -9.41 5.88 6.26
N ILE A 269 -8.17 6.33 6.33
CA ILE A 269 -7.67 7.40 5.46
C ILE A 269 -7.76 6.99 3.99
N TYR A 270 -7.40 5.78 3.61
CA TYR A 270 -7.55 5.30 2.23
C TYR A 270 -9.02 5.33 1.79
N PHE A 271 -9.90 4.91 2.71
CA PHE A 271 -11.34 4.93 2.48
C PHE A 271 -11.87 6.34 2.27
N ALA A 272 -11.46 7.28 3.13
CA ALA A 272 -11.87 8.69 3.05
C ALA A 272 -11.39 9.35 1.74
N GLU A 273 -10.15 9.05 1.30
CA GLU A 273 -9.61 9.53 0.02
C GLU A 273 -10.46 9.03 -1.15
N ALA A 274 -10.68 7.73 -1.25
CA ALA A 274 -11.47 7.13 -2.32
C ALA A 274 -12.94 7.59 -2.29
N LEU A 275 -13.57 7.59 -1.12
CA LEU A 275 -14.96 8.00 -0.94
C LEU A 275 -15.17 9.47 -1.32
N SER A 276 -14.22 10.34 -0.97
CA SER A 276 -14.30 11.76 -1.36
C SER A 276 -14.32 11.96 -2.88
N VAL A 277 -13.57 11.14 -3.62
CA VAL A 277 -13.59 11.18 -5.10
C VAL A 277 -14.93 10.67 -5.62
N ILE A 278 -15.43 9.54 -5.10
CA ILE A 278 -16.71 8.95 -5.52
C ILE A 278 -17.86 9.96 -5.29
N LEU A 279 -17.92 10.54 -4.08
CA LEU A 279 -18.96 11.50 -3.72
C LEU A 279 -18.86 12.78 -4.56
N GLN A 280 -17.64 13.29 -4.79
CA GLN A 280 -17.44 14.48 -5.61
C GLN A 280 -17.91 14.26 -7.06
N VAL A 281 -17.50 13.12 -7.66
CA VAL A 281 -17.90 12.80 -9.05
C VAL A 281 -19.41 12.56 -9.15
N ALA A 282 -19.99 11.84 -8.20
CA ALA A 282 -21.43 11.59 -8.16
C ALA A 282 -22.22 12.90 -8.03
N SER A 283 -21.87 13.75 -7.08
CA SER A 283 -22.53 15.05 -6.88
C SER A 283 -22.42 15.93 -8.13
N PHE A 284 -21.21 16.04 -8.70
CA PHE A 284 -21.01 16.89 -9.88
C PHE A 284 -21.80 16.40 -11.09
N LYS A 285 -21.85 15.08 -11.32
CA LYS A 285 -22.64 14.49 -12.41
C LYS A 285 -24.17 14.65 -12.21
N LEU A 286 -24.64 14.54 -10.97
CA LEU A 286 -26.08 14.59 -10.66
C LEU A 286 -26.61 16.01 -10.49
N THR A 287 -25.80 16.91 -9.92
CA THR A 287 -26.28 18.25 -9.50
C THR A 287 -25.52 19.42 -10.11
N GLY A 288 -24.40 19.18 -10.81
CA GLY A 288 -23.48 20.21 -11.29
C GLY A 288 -22.70 20.91 -10.17
N LYS A 289 -22.86 20.50 -8.88
CA LYS A 289 -22.23 21.15 -7.73
C LYS A 289 -21.12 20.28 -7.13
N ARG A 290 -20.08 20.94 -6.64
CA ARG A 290 -18.99 20.30 -5.89
C ARG A 290 -19.33 20.22 -4.41
N ILE A 291 -19.11 19.07 -3.76
CA ILE A 291 -19.19 18.91 -2.29
C ILE A 291 -17.91 19.42 -1.64
N PHE A 292 -16.77 18.96 -2.16
CA PHE A 292 -15.45 19.35 -1.68
C PHE A 292 -14.85 20.44 -2.60
N LYS A 293 -13.99 21.30 -2.08
CA LYS A 293 -13.24 22.27 -2.90
C LYS A 293 -12.44 21.58 -3.99
N MET A 294 -11.84 20.43 -3.63
CA MET A 294 -11.13 19.53 -4.54
C MET A 294 -11.18 18.10 -3.96
N SER A 295 -11.08 17.07 -4.78
CA SER A 295 -10.90 15.67 -4.38
C SER A 295 -9.66 15.08 -5.07
N PRO A 296 -8.96 14.12 -4.46
CA PRO A 296 -9.19 13.49 -3.14
C PRO A 296 -9.19 14.44 -1.94
N ILE A 297 -9.55 13.93 -0.72
CA ILE A 297 -9.83 14.79 0.44
C ILE A 297 -8.62 15.58 0.96
N HIS A 298 -7.39 15.07 0.78
CA HIS A 298 -6.19 15.82 1.15
C HIS A 298 -6.10 17.16 0.40
N HIS A 299 -6.47 17.21 -0.88
CA HIS A 299 -6.52 18.45 -1.65
C HIS A 299 -7.58 19.43 -1.16
N HIS A 300 -8.71 18.91 -0.63
CA HIS A 300 -9.71 19.77 0.03
C HIS A 300 -9.08 20.54 1.19
N PHE A 301 -8.29 19.85 2.04
CA PHE A 301 -7.61 20.50 3.17
C PHE A 301 -6.53 21.50 2.71
N GLU A 302 -5.78 21.18 1.64
CA GLU A 302 -4.85 22.16 1.03
C GLU A 302 -5.60 23.42 0.58
N MET A 303 -6.75 23.26 -0.11
CA MET A 303 -7.60 24.38 -0.55
C MET A 303 -8.29 25.11 0.61
N CYS A 304 -8.29 24.53 1.81
CA CYS A 304 -8.69 25.17 3.06
C CYS A 304 -7.51 25.87 3.77
N GLY A 305 -6.32 25.88 3.17
CA GLY A 305 -5.14 26.58 3.69
C GLY A 305 -4.28 25.76 4.65
N TRP A 306 -4.48 24.44 4.74
CA TRP A 306 -3.58 23.59 5.52
C TRP A 306 -2.27 23.36 4.77
N LYS A 307 -1.15 23.44 5.50
CA LYS A 307 0.15 23.06 4.96
C LYS A 307 0.23 21.54 4.78
N GLU A 308 0.90 21.09 3.73
CA GLU A 308 1.10 19.67 3.40
C GLU A 308 1.58 18.84 4.58
N VAL A 309 2.62 19.29 5.28
CA VAL A 309 3.15 18.62 6.48
C VAL A 309 2.08 18.45 7.57
N LYS A 310 1.20 19.44 7.76
CA LYS A 310 0.11 19.35 8.74
C LYS A 310 -0.89 18.27 8.34
N ILE A 311 -1.25 18.17 7.06
CA ILE A 311 -2.17 17.14 6.57
C ILE A 311 -1.59 15.75 6.80
N VAL A 312 -0.32 15.54 6.41
CA VAL A 312 0.39 14.26 6.62
C VAL A 312 0.42 13.86 8.09
N LEU A 313 0.78 14.79 8.98
CA LEU A 313 0.84 14.52 10.42
C LEU A 313 -0.54 14.18 11.01
N VAL A 314 -1.58 14.94 10.65
CA VAL A 314 -2.95 14.71 11.16
C VAL A 314 -3.48 13.38 10.64
N PHE A 315 -3.32 13.07 9.33
CA PHE A 315 -3.80 11.83 8.74
C PHE A 315 -3.06 10.61 9.33
N THR A 316 -1.76 10.73 9.54
CA THR A 316 -0.97 9.69 10.22
C THR A 316 -1.42 9.50 11.67
N ALA A 317 -1.63 10.59 12.42
CA ALA A 317 -2.11 10.51 13.80
C ALA A 317 -3.49 9.86 13.90
N VAL A 318 -4.43 10.23 13.00
CA VAL A 318 -5.76 9.59 12.91
C VAL A 318 -5.60 8.09 12.62
N THR A 319 -4.72 7.72 11.69
CA THR A 319 -4.47 6.31 11.36
C THR A 319 -3.91 5.54 12.56
N VAL A 320 -2.94 6.11 13.29
CA VAL A 320 -2.38 5.48 14.50
C VAL A 320 -3.47 5.25 15.56
N VAL A 321 -4.32 6.26 15.80
CA VAL A 321 -5.43 6.14 16.76
C VAL A 321 -6.40 5.05 16.31
N LEU A 322 -6.79 5.01 15.03
CA LEU A 322 -7.72 4.01 14.51
C LEU A 322 -7.12 2.60 14.49
N CYS A 323 -5.82 2.45 14.24
CA CYS A 323 -5.12 1.17 14.40
C CYS A 323 -5.11 0.72 15.87
N ALA A 324 -4.89 1.65 16.82
CA ALA A 324 -4.96 1.33 18.24
C ALA A 324 -6.39 0.91 18.66
N VAL A 325 -7.42 1.62 18.19
CA VAL A 325 -8.82 1.22 18.41
C VAL A 325 -9.08 -0.16 17.79
N SER A 326 -8.62 -0.41 16.56
CA SER A 326 -8.77 -1.72 15.90
C SER A 326 -8.09 -2.87 16.65
N ALA A 327 -7.04 -2.59 17.43
CA ALA A 327 -6.36 -3.61 18.24
C ALA A 327 -7.07 -3.92 19.56
N LEU A 328 -8.07 -3.11 19.96
CA LEU A 328 -8.86 -3.29 21.18
C LEU A 328 -10.19 -4.01 20.91
N ILE A 329 -10.53 -4.22 19.66
CA ILE A 329 -11.78 -4.82 19.19
C ILE A 329 -11.51 -6.08 18.37
#